data_4adb6e4ac46760bc98348ccc7631ba54
#
_entry.id   4adb6e4ac46760bc98348ccc7631ba54
#
_cell.length_a   1.000
_cell.length_b   1.000
_cell.length_c   1.000
_cell.angle_alpha   90.00
_cell.angle_beta   90.00
_cell.angle_gamma   90.00
#
_symmetry.space_group_name_H-M   'P 1'
#
loop_
_entity.id
_entity.type
_entity.pdbx_description
1 polymer ?
#
loop_
_entity_poly.entity_id
_entity_poly.type
_entity_poly.pdbx_seq_one_letter_code
_entity_poly.pdbx_strand_id
1 'polypeptide(L)'
;MIPSSKPEGRTLAEFKPLKPAELDLLKNSRLGTVTVISNTCPNTENVNNIVRGSFLRFLALGGDEFAPIHEHGVQLSGAWICDELEMVAARTPSNLKIQKCHFDLAPIFLDARIAGTLDLSGCQAPGFVGIRLMCDGSLLLRDFTSTLGVILQRATIGGDLDFAGAILEAQNGVALLADMSVTRGSVFLNRNFITKGEVRLLGVQIDGALVCSDATIVSTQGVAMIFDGAAVKGGVFLSPGFTAKGEVRLLGAHIGGSFNCQGAILDILNSEGNYVHSADGWVISALSTDGAVINGSVFLSQNFTANGLVRLVGTHIGGNLECNGANFNSRLGEDALWANGSRVEKNFSLRNLAHPTSGIKLSPCHIGQLIDDKESWGERLVLDGFTYDSIVDDAPTDADTRLAWLDKQLQPHAGLNSSGADFKPQPWKQLSKVLQEMGHTEDARKVSIAFENRLRDANLIGNTHSSINRRFYRIGHWLLWALTGYGYRPLRLLVWMFCMWLAM
;
A
#
# COMPACT_ATOMS: atom_id res chain seq x y z
N MET A 1 64.93 -2.25 0.99
CA MET A 1 63.59 -2.82 1.05
C MET A 1 62.73 -2.03 0.06
N ILE A 2 62.19 -2.68 -0.97
CA ILE A 2 61.20 -2.07 -1.85
C ILE A 2 59.94 -1.91 -0.98
N PRO A 3 59.35 -0.72 -0.83
CA PRO A 3 58.11 -0.58 -0.07
C PRO A 3 57.04 -1.49 -0.68
N SER A 4 56.30 -2.22 0.18
CA SER A 4 55.22 -3.06 -0.31
C SER A 4 54.27 -2.19 -1.09
N SER A 5 54.00 -2.54 -2.34
CA SER A 5 53.12 -1.78 -3.24
C SER A 5 51.64 -1.89 -2.88
N LYS A 6 51.30 -2.48 -1.75
CA LYS A 6 49.93 -2.65 -1.27
C LYS A 6 49.49 -1.47 -0.40
N PRO A 7 48.27 -0.96 -0.58
CA PRO A 7 47.72 0.04 0.32
C PRO A 7 47.68 -0.43 1.79
N GLU A 8 47.63 0.48 2.73
CA GLU A 8 47.46 0.22 4.16
C GLU A 8 46.23 -0.67 4.44
N GLY A 9 46.34 -1.57 5.44
CA GLY A 9 45.33 -2.52 5.79
C GLY A 9 45.17 -3.71 4.82
N ARG A 10 46.18 -3.99 3.99
CA ARG A 10 46.15 -5.05 2.97
C ARG A 10 47.13 -6.19 3.22
N THR A 11 47.79 -6.22 4.37
CA THR A 11 48.72 -7.30 4.75
C THR A 11 48.41 -7.81 6.15
N LEU A 12 48.50 -9.15 6.36
CA LEU A 12 48.31 -9.77 7.67
C LEU A 12 49.29 -9.23 8.73
N ALA A 13 50.46 -8.79 8.32
CA ALA A 13 51.50 -8.27 9.22
C ALA A 13 51.06 -7.02 9.97
N GLU A 14 50.21 -6.18 9.34
CA GLU A 14 49.71 -4.93 9.92
C GLU A 14 48.74 -5.18 11.08
N PHE A 15 48.13 -6.35 11.14
CA PHE A 15 47.14 -6.69 12.18
C PHE A 15 47.74 -7.40 13.40
N LYS A 16 49.02 -7.72 13.39
CA LYS A 16 49.66 -8.41 14.51
C LYS A 16 49.95 -7.46 15.70
N PRO A 17 49.73 -7.94 16.96
CA PRO A 17 49.24 -9.26 17.33
C PRO A 17 47.74 -9.43 17.06
N LEU A 18 47.33 -10.62 16.61
CA LEU A 18 45.92 -10.98 16.42
C LEU A 18 45.25 -11.26 17.78
N LYS A 19 44.00 -10.87 17.90
CA LYS A 19 43.14 -11.23 19.03
C LYS A 19 42.70 -12.70 18.93
N PRO A 20 42.29 -13.37 20.04
CA PRO A 20 41.90 -14.78 20.02
C PRO A 20 40.83 -15.10 18.96
N ALA A 21 39.74 -14.32 18.90
CA ALA A 21 38.69 -14.50 17.89
C ALA A 21 39.18 -14.29 16.44
N GLU A 22 40.13 -13.38 16.24
CA GLU A 22 40.79 -13.14 14.93
C GLU A 22 41.65 -14.31 14.48
N LEU A 23 42.33 -15.00 15.42
CA LEU A 23 43.10 -16.20 15.12
C LEU A 23 42.17 -17.34 14.65
N ASP A 24 41.07 -17.56 15.35
CA ASP A 24 40.08 -18.55 14.97
C ASP A 24 39.44 -18.21 13.62
N LEU A 25 39.10 -16.92 13.39
CA LEU A 25 38.55 -16.45 12.12
C LEU A 25 39.52 -16.65 10.97
N LEU A 26 40.79 -16.33 11.14
CA LEU A 26 41.83 -16.55 10.14
C LEU A 26 41.97 -18.02 9.76
N LYS A 27 41.99 -18.90 10.77
CA LYS A 27 42.07 -20.35 10.58
C LYS A 27 40.88 -20.89 9.80
N ASN A 28 39.66 -20.53 10.23
CA ASN A 28 38.44 -21.05 9.66
C ASN A 28 38.12 -20.47 8.27
N SER A 29 38.51 -19.21 8.01
CA SER A 29 38.37 -18.58 6.69
C SER A 29 39.21 -19.28 5.61
N ARG A 30 40.36 -19.87 5.98
CA ARG A 30 41.15 -20.72 5.08
C ARG A 30 40.49 -22.05 4.77
N LEU A 31 39.75 -22.60 5.74
CA LEU A 31 39.04 -23.90 5.62
C LEU A 31 37.64 -23.75 4.98
N GLY A 32 37.16 -22.54 4.82
CA GLY A 32 35.80 -22.27 4.34
C GLY A 32 34.68 -22.65 5.34
N THR A 33 35.04 -22.71 6.64
CA THR A 33 34.13 -23.07 7.72
C THR A 33 33.72 -21.85 8.53
N VAL A 34 32.53 -21.92 9.17
CA VAL A 34 32.01 -20.84 10.02
C VAL A 34 32.83 -20.73 11.29
N THR A 35 33.26 -19.53 11.65
CA THR A 35 33.81 -19.22 12.95
C THR A 35 32.72 -18.87 13.92
N VAL A 36 32.45 -19.73 14.90
CA VAL A 36 31.44 -19.50 15.92
C VAL A 36 32.14 -19.12 17.22
N ILE A 37 32.03 -17.83 17.60
CA ILE A 37 32.52 -17.31 18.87
C ILE A 37 31.41 -17.45 19.93
N SER A 38 30.17 -17.14 19.55
CA SER A 38 28.97 -17.35 20.37
C SER A 38 27.79 -17.76 19.49
N ASN A 39 26.82 -18.47 20.08
CA ASN A 39 25.56 -18.82 19.43
C ASN A 39 24.53 -17.68 19.45
N THR A 40 24.79 -16.62 20.20
CA THR A 40 23.95 -15.42 20.34
C THR A 40 24.80 -14.16 20.11
N CYS A 41 24.14 -13.06 19.77
CA CYS A 41 24.79 -11.76 19.72
C CYS A 41 25.31 -11.39 21.12
N PRO A 42 26.60 -11.01 21.27
CA PRO A 42 27.17 -10.68 22.57
C PRO A 42 26.63 -9.35 23.09
N ASN A 43 26.32 -9.29 24.38
CA ASN A 43 25.88 -8.08 25.06
C ASN A 43 27.04 -7.25 25.65
N THR A 44 28.23 -7.84 25.73
CA THR A 44 29.43 -7.18 26.31
C THR A 44 30.67 -7.56 25.52
N GLU A 45 31.56 -6.58 25.38
CA GLU A 45 32.91 -6.76 24.86
C GLU A 45 33.79 -7.56 25.85
N ASN A 46 34.56 -8.49 25.36
CA ASN A 46 35.63 -9.17 26.10
C ASN A 46 36.76 -9.59 25.17
N VAL A 47 37.93 -9.86 25.73
CA VAL A 47 39.17 -10.15 24.97
C VAL A 47 39.04 -11.34 24.01
N ASN A 48 38.16 -12.29 24.31
CA ASN A 48 37.99 -13.50 23.51
C ASN A 48 36.97 -13.39 22.39
N ASN A 49 36.08 -12.33 22.40
CA ASN A 49 35.04 -12.18 21.39
C ASN A 49 35.27 -11.00 20.44
N ILE A 50 36.33 -10.23 20.63
CA ILE A 50 36.59 -9.03 19.85
C ILE A 50 37.23 -9.39 18.50
N VAL A 51 36.66 -8.81 17.43
CA VAL A 51 37.20 -8.81 16.08
C VAL A 51 37.21 -7.38 15.55
N ARG A 52 38.32 -6.93 15.01
CA ARG A 52 38.40 -5.60 14.37
C ARG A 52 37.66 -5.59 13.03
N GLY A 53 36.89 -4.56 12.78
CA GLY A 53 36.19 -4.34 11.49
C GLY A 53 37.22 -4.18 10.35
N SER A 54 38.32 -3.49 10.60
CA SER A 54 39.46 -3.38 9.69
C SER A 54 40.10 -4.74 9.33
N PHE A 55 40.18 -5.68 10.27
CA PHE A 55 40.64 -7.05 10.02
C PHE A 55 39.59 -7.85 9.21
N LEU A 56 38.30 -7.72 9.52
CA LEU A 56 37.21 -8.30 8.70
C LEU A 56 37.28 -7.79 7.26
N ARG A 57 37.47 -6.49 7.07
CA ARG A 57 37.66 -5.89 5.74
C ARG A 57 38.82 -6.52 4.99
N PHE A 58 39.99 -6.67 5.66
CA PHE A 58 41.19 -7.32 5.06
C PHE A 58 40.82 -8.72 4.54
N LEU A 59 40.21 -9.57 5.37
CA LEU A 59 39.80 -10.91 4.97
C LEU A 59 38.73 -10.90 3.87
N ALA A 60 37.70 -10.04 3.99
CA ALA A 60 36.62 -9.91 3.01
C ALA A 60 37.14 -9.51 1.62
N LEU A 61 38.25 -8.79 1.54
CA LEU A 61 38.91 -8.40 0.29
C LEU A 61 39.80 -9.52 -0.30
N GLY A 62 39.79 -10.71 0.31
CA GLY A 62 40.53 -11.90 -0.14
C GLY A 62 41.86 -12.15 0.63
N GLY A 63 42.18 -11.32 1.63
CA GLY A 63 43.38 -11.48 2.42
C GLY A 63 44.70 -11.23 1.64
N ASP A 64 45.74 -11.98 2.00
CA ASP A 64 47.02 -12.01 1.30
C ASP A 64 47.57 -13.44 1.21
N GLU A 65 48.82 -13.61 0.76
CA GLU A 65 49.48 -14.91 0.63
C GLU A 65 49.60 -15.67 1.98
N PHE A 66 49.62 -14.94 3.10
CA PHE A 66 49.67 -15.51 4.45
C PHE A 66 48.29 -15.69 5.07
N ALA A 67 47.24 -15.18 4.43
CA ALA A 67 45.85 -15.26 4.84
C ALA A 67 44.92 -15.55 3.64
N PRO A 68 45.11 -16.65 2.92
CA PRO A 68 44.27 -17.01 1.78
C PRO A 68 42.87 -17.31 2.28
N ILE A 69 41.84 -16.83 1.54
CA ILE A 69 40.45 -17.01 1.88
C ILE A 69 39.82 -18.05 0.94
N HIS A 70 39.07 -19.01 1.53
CA HIS A 70 38.34 -20.00 0.80
C HIS A 70 37.22 -19.36 -0.03
N GLU A 71 36.79 -19.99 -1.13
CA GLU A 71 35.72 -19.52 -2.00
C GLU A 71 34.36 -19.32 -1.29
N HIS A 72 34.12 -19.99 -0.17
CA HIS A 72 32.93 -19.76 0.68
C HIS A 72 32.94 -18.37 1.34
N GLY A 73 34.04 -17.65 1.29
CA GLY A 73 34.20 -16.33 1.88
C GLY A 73 34.38 -16.33 3.40
N VAL A 74 34.26 -15.18 3.98
CA VAL A 74 34.39 -14.98 5.43
C VAL A 74 33.06 -15.29 6.10
N GLN A 75 33.10 -16.16 7.13
CA GLN A 75 31.93 -16.57 7.88
C GLN A 75 32.20 -16.48 9.39
N LEU A 76 31.53 -15.52 10.06
CA LEU A 76 31.71 -15.20 11.48
C LEU A 76 30.37 -15.18 12.19
N SER A 77 30.27 -15.72 13.39
CA SER A 77 29.07 -15.67 14.23
C SER A 77 29.44 -15.37 15.69
N GLY A 78 28.68 -14.45 16.31
CA GLY A 78 28.72 -14.19 17.74
C GLY A 78 29.89 -13.38 18.23
N ALA A 79 30.48 -12.53 17.41
CA ALA A 79 31.61 -11.68 17.74
C ALA A 79 31.18 -10.24 18.09
N TRP A 80 32.09 -9.51 18.75
CA TRP A 80 32.02 -8.08 18.99
C TRP A 80 32.95 -7.36 18.01
N ILE A 81 32.39 -6.52 17.15
CA ILE A 81 33.14 -5.76 16.14
C ILE A 81 33.43 -4.37 16.70
N CYS A 82 34.68 -4.14 17.11
CA CYS A 82 35.08 -3.01 17.96
C CYS A 82 35.53 -1.75 17.22
N ASP A 83 35.68 -1.80 15.89
CA ASP A 83 36.04 -0.63 15.07
C ASP A 83 35.20 -0.65 13.78
N GLU A 84 35.39 0.34 12.91
CA GLU A 84 34.61 0.52 11.72
C GLU A 84 34.85 -0.61 10.69
N LEU A 85 33.76 -1.23 10.24
CA LEU A 85 33.78 -2.05 9.03
C LEU A 85 33.48 -1.16 7.83
N GLU A 86 34.51 -0.50 7.30
CA GLU A 86 34.42 0.39 6.15
C GLU A 86 34.73 -0.37 4.85
N MET A 87 33.66 -0.61 4.07
CA MET A 87 33.75 -1.29 2.77
C MET A 87 33.51 -0.30 1.61
N VAL A 88 33.83 0.97 1.77
CA VAL A 88 33.65 2.00 0.74
C VAL A 88 34.40 1.63 -0.53
N ALA A 89 33.70 1.58 -1.67
CA ALA A 89 34.17 1.18 -2.99
C ALA A 89 34.90 -0.19 -3.03
N ALA A 90 34.76 -1.02 -1.99
CA ALA A 90 35.37 -2.32 -1.87
C ALA A 90 34.71 -3.34 -2.80
N ARG A 91 35.49 -4.35 -3.22
CA ARG A 91 34.98 -5.49 -4.01
C ARG A 91 35.37 -6.77 -3.30
N THR A 92 34.37 -7.54 -2.83
CA THR A 92 34.61 -8.86 -2.25
C THR A 92 34.48 -9.94 -3.32
N PRO A 93 35.38 -10.92 -3.37
CA PRO A 93 35.32 -11.98 -4.39
C PRO A 93 34.28 -13.07 -4.08
N SER A 94 33.68 -13.07 -2.89
CA SER A 94 32.81 -14.14 -2.40
C SER A 94 31.79 -13.63 -1.39
N ASN A 95 31.03 -14.55 -0.79
CA ASN A 95 30.06 -14.24 0.27
C ASN A 95 30.75 -13.58 1.49
N LEU A 96 29.99 -12.73 2.17
CA LEU A 96 30.37 -12.17 3.47
C LEU A 96 29.23 -12.45 4.46
N LYS A 97 29.47 -13.36 5.41
CA LYS A 97 28.50 -13.74 6.44
C LYS A 97 29.02 -13.34 7.81
N ILE A 98 28.36 -12.36 8.41
CA ILE A 98 28.65 -11.86 9.76
C ILE A 98 27.34 -11.94 10.51
N GLN A 99 27.13 -13.00 11.27
CA GLN A 99 25.85 -13.28 11.90
C GLN A 99 25.92 -13.12 13.41
N LYS A 100 24.81 -12.66 14.01
CA LYS A 100 24.69 -12.56 15.48
C LYS A 100 25.88 -11.80 16.12
N CYS A 101 26.40 -10.79 15.43
CA CYS A 101 27.50 -9.97 15.89
C CYS A 101 27.00 -8.61 16.39
N HIS A 102 27.70 -8.05 17.35
CA HIS A 102 27.53 -6.68 17.79
C HIS A 102 28.53 -5.77 17.10
N PHE A 103 28.07 -4.65 16.57
CA PHE A 103 28.91 -3.60 15.96
C PHE A 103 28.87 -2.33 16.82
N ASP A 104 30.03 -1.84 17.23
CA ASP A 104 30.12 -0.54 17.91
C ASP A 104 29.78 0.63 17.00
N LEU A 105 30.14 0.51 15.73
CA LEU A 105 29.90 1.51 14.69
C LEU A 105 29.07 0.91 13.55
N ALA A 106 28.29 1.74 12.88
CA ALA A 106 27.50 1.31 11.74
C ALA A 106 28.41 0.80 10.60
N PRO A 107 28.26 -0.43 10.12
CA PRO A 107 29.01 -0.91 8.96
C PRO A 107 28.64 -0.12 7.70
N ILE A 108 29.67 0.28 6.93
CA ILE A 108 29.53 1.14 5.75
C ILE A 108 29.93 0.37 4.49
N PHE A 109 28.97 0.22 3.56
CA PHE A 109 29.11 -0.45 2.28
C PHE A 109 28.82 0.50 1.10
N LEU A 110 29.17 1.77 1.23
CA LEU A 110 29.01 2.78 0.19
C LEU A 110 29.76 2.39 -1.08
N ASP A 111 29.08 2.30 -2.23
CA ASP A 111 29.64 1.88 -3.51
C ASP A 111 30.33 0.50 -3.49
N ALA A 112 30.04 -0.32 -2.49
CA ALA A 112 30.65 -1.65 -2.37
C ALA A 112 30.03 -2.63 -3.38
N ARG A 113 30.83 -3.64 -3.78
CA ARG A 113 30.35 -4.78 -4.56
C ARG A 113 30.68 -6.09 -3.86
N ILE A 114 29.65 -6.88 -3.57
CA ILE A 114 29.75 -8.21 -2.97
C ILE A 114 29.40 -9.24 -4.06
N ALA A 115 30.37 -10.10 -4.43
CA ALA A 115 30.17 -11.11 -5.49
C ALA A 115 29.33 -12.32 -5.03
N GLY A 116 28.57 -12.20 -3.97
CA GLY A 116 27.70 -13.23 -3.44
C GLY A 116 26.69 -12.64 -2.48
N THR A 117 26.35 -13.38 -1.43
CA THR A 117 25.41 -12.96 -0.38
C THR A 117 26.12 -12.16 0.70
N LEU A 118 25.51 -11.04 1.10
CA LEU A 118 25.85 -10.32 2.33
C LEU A 118 24.82 -10.70 3.40
N ASP A 119 25.27 -11.36 4.47
CA ASP A 119 24.41 -11.85 5.55
C ASP A 119 24.82 -11.25 6.89
N LEU A 120 23.96 -10.39 7.44
CA LEU A 120 24.10 -9.73 8.74
C LEU A 120 22.97 -10.17 9.69
N SER A 121 22.44 -11.37 9.51
CA SER A 121 21.31 -11.88 10.30
C SER A 121 21.63 -11.96 11.79
N GLY A 122 20.72 -11.46 12.63
CA GLY A 122 20.82 -11.44 14.09
C GLY A 122 21.87 -10.46 14.64
N CYS A 123 22.39 -9.57 13.82
CA CYS A 123 23.34 -8.56 14.26
C CYS A 123 22.65 -7.37 14.92
N GLN A 124 23.39 -6.73 15.82
CA GLN A 124 23.05 -5.44 16.41
C GLN A 124 24.08 -4.40 15.95
N ALA A 125 23.61 -3.28 15.43
CA ALA A 125 24.45 -2.18 15.01
C ALA A 125 23.75 -0.84 15.23
N PRO A 126 24.46 0.28 15.38
CA PRO A 126 23.82 1.60 15.39
C PRO A 126 22.99 1.85 14.13
N GLY A 127 23.45 1.39 12.96
CA GLY A 127 22.79 1.50 11.67
C GLY A 127 23.44 0.62 10.62
N PHE A 128 23.01 0.75 9.36
CA PHE A 128 23.65 0.13 8.19
C PHE A 128 23.62 1.10 7.02
N VAL A 129 24.76 1.31 6.36
CA VAL A 129 24.87 2.20 5.20
C VAL A 129 25.31 1.42 3.96
N GLY A 130 24.37 1.17 3.05
CA GLY A 130 24.58 0.46 1.78
C GLY A 130 24.15 1.30 0.56
N ILE A 131 24.50 2.59 0.55
CA ILE A 131 24.17 3.46 -0.60
C ILE A 131 24.93 2.94 -1.83
N ARG A 132 24.21 2.68 -2.92
CA ARG A 132 24.72 2.11 -4.18
C ARG A 132 25.48 0.78 -3.97
N LEU A 133 25.18 0.04 -2.90
CA LEU A 133 25.68 -1.30 -2.70
C LEU A 133 25.22 -2.21 -3.85
N MET A 134 26.14 -2.97 -4.41
CA MET A 134 25.84 -4.04 -5.38
C MET A 134 26.10 -5.39 -4.71
N CYS A 135 25.07 -6.20 -4.55
CA CYS A 135 25.16 -7.55 -4.02
C CYS A 135 24.69 -8.52 -5.09
N ASP A 136 25.58 -9.39 -5.61
CA ASP A 136 25.21 -10.31 -6.70
C ASP A 136 24.27 -11.43 -6.19
N GLY A 137 24.31 -11.75 -4.88
CA GLY A 137 23.36 -12.61 -4.17
C GLY A 137 22.30 -11.83 -3.39
N SER A 138 21.89 -12.37 -2.25
CA SER A 138 20.90 -11.77 -1.35
C SER A 138 21.55 -10.84 -0.33
N LEU A 139 20.77 -9.85 0.16
CA LEU A 139 21.11 -9.08 1.34
C LEU A 139 20.18 -9.51 2.48
N LEU A 140 20.74 -10.18 3.50
CA LEU A 140 19.99 -10.74 4.62
C LEU A 140 20.28 -9.93 5.89
N LEU A 141 19.24 -9.27 6.38
CA LEU A 141 19.20 -8.48 7.61
C LEU A 141 18.11 -9.03 8.56
N ARG A 142 17.95 -10.36 8.58
CA ARG A 142 16.96 -11.04 9.44
C ARG A 142 17.30 -10.83 10.91
N ASP A 143 16.29 -10.54 11.73
CA ASP A 143 16.47 -10.27 13.17
C ASP A 143 17.55 -9.19 13.46
N PHE A 144 17.81 -8.32 12.48
CA PHE A 144 18.77 -7.21 12.62
C PHE A 144 18.16 -6.11 13.47
N THR A 145 18.94 -5.53 14.39
CA THR A 145 18.49 -4.41 15.21
C THR A 145 19.33 -3.17 14.98
N SER A 146 18.68 -2.02 14.82
CA SER A 146 19.37 -0.75 14.66
C SER A 146 18.64 0.40 15.35
N THR A 147 19.39 1.43 15.76
CA THR A 147 18.91 2.65 16.44
C THR A 147 19.01 3.91 15.56
N LEU A 148 19.67 3.84 14.40
CA LEU A 148 19.82 4.93 13.44
C LEU A 148 19.25 4.58 12.06
N GLY A 149 18.59 3.40 11.94
CA GLY A 149 18.00 2.93 10.70
C GLY A 149 18.97 2.31 9.70
N VAL A 150 18.44 1.99 8.52
CA VAL A 150 19.14 1.33 7.41
C VAL A 150 18.98 2.17 6.15
N ILE A 151 20.10 2.42 5.46
CA ILE A 151 20.15 3.22 4.23
C ILE A 151 20.63 2.34 3.08
N LEU A 152 19.76 2.11 2.08
CA LEU A 152 19.99 1.30 0.88
C LEU A 152 19.66 2.05 -0.42
N GLN A 153 19.77 3.38 -0.41
CA GLN A 153 19.46 4.17 -1.59
C GLN A 153 20.24 3.69 -2.81
N ARG A 154 19.52 3.43 -3.93
CA ARG A 154 20.10 2.96 -5.20
C ARG A 154 20.94 1.68 -5.07
N ALA A 155 20.71 0.87 -4.04
CA ALA A 155 21.33 -0.44 -3.94
C ALA A 155 20.78 -1.38 -5.02
N THR A 156 21.61 -2.34 -5.46
CA THR A 156 21.21 -3.40 -6.40
C THR A 156 21.46 -4.74 -5.75
N ILE A 157 20.39 -5.50 -5.53
CA ILE A 157 20.42 -6.82 -4.89
C ILE A 157 20.02 -7.86 -5.93
N GLY A 158 20.91 -8.80 -6.23
CA GLY A 158 20.71 -9.85 -7.24
C GLY A 158 19.79 -10.99 -6.78
N GLY A 159 19.67 -11.19 -5.47
CA GLY A 159 18.73 -12.12 -4.84
C GLY A 159 17.63 -11.39 -4.08
N ASP A 160 17.30 -11.90 -2.89
CA ASP A 160 16.29 -11.34 -2.00
C ASP A 160 16.88 -10.24 -1.10
N LEU A 161 16.05 -9.28 -0.73
CA LEU A 161 16.28 -8.33 0.35
C LEU A 161 15.40 -8.73 1.53
N ASP A 162 16.02 -9.21 2.63
CA ASP A 162 15.29 -9.87 3.69
C ASP A 162 15.54 -9.23 5.07
N PHE A 163 14.50 -8.60 5.60
CA PHE A 163 14.43 -7.99 6.93
C PHE A 163 13.49 -8.75 7.89
N ALA A 164 13.20 -10.02 7.63
CA ALA A 164 12.31 -10.79 8.49
C ALA A 164 12.73 -10.72 9.96
N GLY A 165 11.83 -10.28 10.85
CA GLY A 165 12.10 -10.12 12.29
C GLY A 165 12.98 -8.93 12.68
N ALA A 166 13.43 -8.09 11.74
CA ALA A 166 14.28 -6.96 12.07
C ALA A 166 13.54 -5.86 12.85
N ILE A 167 14.27 -5.16 13.73
CA ILE A 167 13.78 -4.01 14.51
C ILE A 167 14.61 -2.80 14.17
N LEU A 168 14.02 -1.83 13.47
CA LEU A 168 14.71 -0.63 13.01
C LEU A 168 14.12 0.61 13.69
N GLU A 169 14.96 1.33 14.43
CA GLU A 169 14.60 2.64 14.99
C GLU A 169 15.28 3.75 14.19
N ALA A 170 14.73 4.94 14.21
CA ALA A 170 15.34 6.10 13.54
C ALA A 170 15.13 7.37 14.33
N GLN A 171 16.22 8.02 14.68
CA GLN A 171 16.18 9.33 15.34
C GLN A 171 15.66 10.43 14.41
N ASN A 172 15.84 10.28 13.09
CA ASN A 172 15.49 11.28 12.07
C ASN A 172 14.19 10.96 11.31
N GLY A 173 13.36 10.05 11.84
CA GLY A 173 12.06 9.73 11.28
C GLY A 173 12.03 8.69 10.16
N VAL A 174 13.16 8.34 9.51
CA VAL A 174 13.24 7.31 8.46
C VAL A 174 14.02 6.09 8.96
N ALA A 175 13.33 4.97 9.21
CA ALA A 175 13.92 3.74 9.73
C ALA A 175 14.53 2.85 8.62
N LEU A 176 13.90 2.83 7.44
CA LEU A 176 14.42 2.15 6.25
C LEU A 176 14.33 3.08 5.05
N LEU A 177 15.49 3.43 4.47
CA LEU A 177 15.60 4.27 3.29
C LEU A 177 16.17 3.46 2.12
N ALA A 178 15.33 3.01 1.20
CA ALA A 178 15.74 2.20 0.05
C ALA A 178 15.24 2.78 -1.30
N ASP A 179 15.19 4.11 -1.39
CA ASP A 179 14.75 4.81 -2.61
C ASP A 179 15.56 4.37 -3.83
N MET A 180 14.85 4.13 -4.95
CA MET A 180 15.42 3.76 -6.25
C MET A 180 16.33 2.51 -6.19
N SER A 181 16.18 1.65 -5.18
CA SER A 181 16.88 0.38 -5.14
C SER A 181 16.25 -0.63 -6.08
N VAL A 182 17.03 -1.64 -6.47
CA VAL A 182 16.62 -2.73 -7.36
C VAL A 182 16.85 -4.05 -6.66
N THR A 183 15.80 -4.87 -6.52
CA THR A 183 15.87 -6.23 -5.97
C THR A 183 15.38 -7.21 -7.04
N ARG A 184 16.23 -8.15 -7.46
CA ARG A 184 15.88 -9.16 -8.46
C ARG A 184 15.03 -10.30 -7.91
N GLY A 185 15.13 -10.54 -6.61
CA GLY A 185 14.23 -11.43 -5.86
C GLY A 185 13.06 -10.68 -5.25
N SER A 186 12.63 -11.14 -4.09
CA SER A 186 11.56 -10.55 -3.28
C SER A 186 12.13 -9.67 -2.16
N VAL A 187 11.29 -8.77 -1.66
CA VAL A 187 11.58 -7.98 -0.46
C VAL A 187 10.69 -8.49 0.68
N PHE A 188 11.31 -8.87 1.80
CA PHE A 188 10.63 -9.38 2.98
C PHE A 188 10.77 -8.40 4.14
N LEU A 189 9.65 -7.80 4.54
CA LEU A 189 9.47 -6.97 5.73
C LEU A 189 8.41 -7.65 6.60
N ASN A 190 8.69 -8.87 7.09
CA ASN A 190 7.69 -9.75 7.71
C ASN A 190 8.18 -10.37 9.03
N ARG A 191 7.41 -11.32 9.57
CA ARG A 191 7.79 -12.07 10.79
C ARG A 191 8.13 -11.18 11.96
N ASN A 192 7.22 -10.28 12.35
CA ASN A 192 7.43 -9.26 13.37
C ASN A 192 8.54 -8.24 12.99
N PHE A 193 8.63 -7.88 11.70
CA PHE A 193 9.39 -6.68 11.32
C PHE A 193 8.78 -5.46 11.99
N ILE A 194 9.57 -4.71 12.73
CA ILE A 194 9.11 -3.55 13.50
C ILE A 194 9.95 -2.33 13.13
N THR A 195 9.27 -1.21 12.85
CA THR A 195 9.97 0.08 12.73
C THR A 195 9.40 1.12 13.68
N LYS A 196 10.31 1.95 14.22
CA LYS A 196 9.99 3.27 14.80
C LYS A 196 10.58 4.31 13.87
N GLY A 197 9.79 4.70 12.87
CA GLY A 197 10.14 5.56 11.77
C GLY A 197 9.57 5.07 10.45
N GLU A 198 9.64 5.91 9.45
CA GLU A 198 9.13 5.69 8.10
C GLU A 198 9.90 4.58 7.37
N VAL A 199 9.19 3.75 6.61
CA VAL A 199 9.74 2.85 5.60
C VAL A 199 9.60 3.52 4.23
N ARG A 200 10.73 3.85 3.61
CA ARG A 200 10.75 4.61 2.37
C ARG A 200 11.35 3.80 1.23
N LEU A 201 10.50 3.50 0.24
CA LEU A 201 10.76 2.66 -0.92
C LEU A 201 10.38 3.39 -2.22
N LEU A 202 10.64 4.70 -2.30
CA LEU A 202 10.30 5.55 -3.45
C LEU A 202 10.99 5.04 -4.73
N GLY A 203 10.20 4.74 -5.77
CA GLY A 203 10.73 4.33 -7.07
C GLY A 203 11.52 3.00 -7.04
N VAL A 204 11.31 2.16 -6.02
CA VAL A 204 11.95 0.84 -5.93
C VAL A 204 11.50 -0.07 -7.07
N GLN A 205 12.40 -0.95 -7.53
CA GLN A 205 12.09 -2.00 -8.49
C GLN A 205 12.28 -3.37 -7.84
N ILE A 206 11.22 -4.18 -7.84
CA ILE A 206 11.21 -5.53 -7.25
C ILE A 206 10.74 -6.51 -8.31
N ASP A 207 11.61 -7.45 -8.71
CA ASP A 207 11.25 -8.45 -9.71
C ASP A 207 10.38 -9.58 -9.12
N GLY A 208 10.48 -9.83 -7.81
CA GLY A 208 9.62 -10.71 -7.04
C GLY A 208 8.41 -9.97 -6.42
N ALA A 209 8.09 -10.32 -5.19
CA ALA A 209 7.01 -9.74 -4.39
C ALA A 209 7.54 -8.85 -3.26
N LEU A 210 6.68 -7.93 -2.76
CA LEU A 210 6.87 -7.27 -1.47
C LEU A 210 5.98 -7.94 -0.44
N VAL A 211 6.56 -8.47 0.63
CA VAL A 211 5.85 -9.22 1.69
C VAL A 211 6.05 -8.53 3.03
N CYS A 212 4.96 -7.99 3.60
CA CYS A 212 4.94 -7.26 4.86
C CYS A 212 4.02 -7.92 5.92
N SER A 213 3.74 -9.23 5.79
CA SER A 213 2.89 -9.94 6.76
C SER A 213 3.47 -9.85 8.17
N ASP A 214 2.61 -9.60 9.17
CA ASP A 214 2.99 -9.44 10.58
C ASP A 214 4.03 -8.32 10.84
N ALA A 215 4.06 -7.30 9.97
CA ALA A 215 4.92 -6.13 10.17
C ALA A 215 4.18 -5.03 10.96
N THR A 216 4.93 -4.30 11.76
CA THR A 216 4.44 -3.11 12.48
C THR A 216 5.30 -1.91 12.14
N ILE A 217 4.70 -0.91 11.48
CA ILE A 217 5.38 0.32 11.06
C ILE A 217 4.77 1.49 11.82
N VAL A 218 5.56 2.16 12.66
CA VAL A 218 5.10 3.29 13.48
C VAL A 218 5.87 4.55 13.11
N SER A 219 5.20 5.51 12.51
CA SER A 219 5.79 6.81 12.19
C SER A 219 5.13 7.92 13.01
N THR A 220 5.94 8.81 13.55
CA THR A 220 5.50 10.04 14.23
C THR A 220 5.38 11.23 13.27
N GLN A 221 5.83 11.06 12.02
CA GLN A 221 5.82 12.11 10.97
C GLN A 221 4.56 12.06 10.09
N GLY A 222 3.61 11.18 10.39
CA GLY A 222 2.34 11.06 9.69
C GLY A 222 2.35 10.07 8.52
N VAL A 223 3.50 9.76 7.93
CA VAL A 223 3.61 8.75 6.86
C VAL A 223 4.36 7.55 7.40
N ALA A 224 3.75 6.36 7.35
CA ALA A 224 4.35 5.11 7.79
C ALA A 224 5.15 4.45 6.65
N MET A 225 4.59 4.41 5.44
CA MET A 225 5.22 3.75 4.32
C MET A 225 5.04 4.54 3.02
N ILE A 226 6.14 4.83 2.32
CA ILE A 226 6.15 5.44 0.97
C ILE A 226 6.60 4.39 -0.04
N PHE A 227 5.74 4.15 -1.02
CA PHE A 227 5.98 3.23 -2.11
C PHE A 227 5.63 3.86 -3.47
N ASP A 228 5.77 5.19 -3.56
CA ASP A 228 5.40 5.98 -4.73
C ASP A 228 6.28 5.65 -5.92
N GLY A 229 5.67 5.52 -7.10
CA GLY A 229 6.36 5.20 -8.34
C GLY A 229 7.11 3.87 -8.35
N ALA A 230 6.86 3.01 -7.36
CA ALA A 230 7.49 1.70 -7.29
C ALA A 230 6.99 0.75 -8.39
N ALA A 231 7.85 -0.17 -8.83
CA ALA A 231 7.53 -1.21 -9.78
C ALA A 231 7.77 -2.59 -9.17
N VAL A 232 6.70 -3.36 -8.94
CA VAL A 232 6.73 -4.72 -8.41
C VAL A 232 6.15 -5.66 -9.45
N LYS A 233 6.94 -6.63 -9.96
CA LYS A 233 6.42 -7.59 -10.94
C LYS A 233 5.47 -8.60 -10.30
N GLY A 234 5.73 -8.99 -9.05
CA GLY A 234 4.84 -9.82 -8.24
C GLY A 234 3.71 -9.04 -7.58
N GLY A 235 3.19 -9.56 -6.47
CA GLY A 235 2.19 -8.90 -5.64
C GLY A 235 2.80 -8.10 -4.48
N VAL A 236 1.97 -7.26 -3.87
CA VAL A 236 2.27 -6.57 -2.61
C VAL A 236 1.33 -7.11 -1.54
N PHE A 237 1.89 -7.63 -0.45
CA PHE A 237 1.15 -8.34 0.60
C PHE A 237 1.35 -7.64 1.95
N LEU A 238 0.33 -6.88 2.38
CA LEU A 238 0.21 -6.29 3.72
C LEU A 238 -0.71 -7.17 4.60
N SER A 239 -0.62 -8.49 4.45
CA SER A 239 -1.55 -9.45 5.08
C SER A 239 -0.84 -10.76 5.46
N PRO A 240 -1.31 -11.46 6.52
CA PRO A 240 -2.11 -10.94 7.62
C PRO A 240 -1.26 -10.13 8.62
N GLY A 241 -1.91 -9.52 9.64
CA GLY A 241 -1.22 -8.97 10.82
C GLY A 241 -0.42 -7.67 10.59
N PHE A 242 -0.45 -7.10 9.39
CA PHE A 242 0.21 -5.82 9.12
C PHE A 242 -0.48 -4.67 9.88
N THR A 243 0.32 -3.86 10.54
CA THR A 243 -0.15 -2.66 11.23
C THR A 243 0.70 -1.46 10.85
N ALA A 244 0.07 -0.38 10.41
CA ALA A 244 0.72 0.90 10.16
C ALA A 244 0.11 2.00 11.03
N LYS A 245 0.95 2.76 11.73
CA LYS A 245 0.58 4.05 12.33
C LYS A 245 1.17 5.17 11.48
N GLY A 246 0.31 5.78 10.67
CA GLY A 246 0.64 6.73 9.61
C GLY A 246 0.16 6.24 8.25
N GLU A 247 0.19 7.13 7.26
CA GLU A 247 -0.25 6.86 5.89
C GLU A 247 0.58 5.77 5.21
N VAL A 248 -0.10 4.84 4.53
CA VAL A 248 0.51 3.92 3.55
C VAL A 248 0.25 4.45 2.16
N ARG A 249 1.31 4.80 1.42
CA ARG A 249 1.22 5.55 0.16
C ARG A 249 1.90 4.83 -1.01
N LEU A 250 1.15 4.66 -2.11
CA LEU A 250 1.55 3.96 -3.32
C LEU A 250 1.22 4.79 -4.58
N LEU A 251 1.51 6.10 -4.58
CA LEU A 251 1.14 6.98 -5.68
C LEU A 251 1.84 6.58 -6.98
N GLY A 252 1.07 6.31 -8.04
CA GLY A 252 1.62 5.93 -9.34
C GLY A 252 2.43 4.63 -9.34
N ALA A 253 2.27 3.76 -8.35
CA ALA A 253 2.95 2.48 -8.29
C ALA A 253 2.41 1.50 -9.35
N HIS A 254 3.27 0.60 -9.84
CA HIS A 254 2.92 -0.46 -10.79
C HIS A 254 3.09 -1.83 -10.12
N ILE A 255 1.99 -2.53 -9.89
CA ILE A 255 1.96 -3.85 -9.25
C ILE A 255 1.48 -4.88 -10.27
N GLY A 256 2.36 -5.81 -10.66
CA GLY A 256 2.07 -6.84 -11.66
C GLY A 256 1.11 -7.93 -11.14
N GLY A 257 1.13 -8.21 -9.84
CA GLY A 257 0.21 -9.10 -9.16
C GLY A 257 -0.93 -8.37 -8.46
N SER A 258 -1.38 -8.93 -7.35
CA SER A 258 -2.44 -8.36 -6.50
C SER A 258 -1.86 -7.48 -5.39
N PHE A 259 -2.67 -6.53 -4.91
CA PHE A 259 -2.43 -5.77 -3.69
C PHE A 259 -3.34 -6.30 -2.59
N ASN A 260 -2.76 -6.96 -1.60
CA ASN A 260 -3.51 -7.64 -0.55
C ASN A 260 -3.29 -6.99 0.81
N CYS A 261 -4.38 -6.45 1.38
CA CYS A 261 -4.44 -5.85 2.71
C CYS A 261 -5.42 -6.58 3.64
N GLN A 262 -5.75 -7.85 3.39
CA GLN A 262 -6.67 -8.62 4.23
C GLN A 262 -6.19 -8.66 5.68
N GLY A 263 -7.05 -8.22 6.60
CA GLY A 263 -6.73 -8.17 8.03
C GLY A 263 -5.67 -7.13 8.42
N ALA A 264 -5.28 -6.24 7.52
CA ALA A 264 -4.36 -5.14 7.84
C ALA A 264 -5.06 -4.03 8.62
N ILE A 265 -4.32 -3.35 9.50
CA ILE A 265 -4.79 -2.19 10.27
C ILE A 265 -3.96 -0.97 9.87
N LEU A 266 -4.63 0.03 9.27
CA LEU A 266 -4.05 1.31 8.88
C LEU A 266 -4.63 2.42 9.74
N ASP A 267 -3.80 3.04 10.56
CA ASP A 267 -4.24 3.99 11.58
C ASP A 267 -3.49 5.32 11.46
N ILE A 268 -4.23 6.39 11.20
CA ILE A 268 -3.69 7.75 11.15
C ILE A 268 -4.13 8.60 12.34
N LEU A 269 -4.64 7.97 13.39
CA LEU A 269 -5.01 8.67 14.61
C LEU A 269 -3.78 8.83 15.52
N ASN A 270 -3.62 10.03 16.10
CA ASN A 270 -2.64 10.26 17.14
C ASN A 270 -3.10 9.63 18.48
N SER A 271 -2.29 9.75 19.53
CA SER A 271 -2.59 9.21 20.86
C SER A 271 -3.87 9.79 21.50
N GLU A 272 -4.35 10.93 21.02
CA GLU A 272 -5.56 11.60 21.47
C GLU A 272 -6.80 11.23 20.64
N GLY A 273 -6.63 10.34 19.65
CA GLY A 273 -7.69 9.95 18.71
C GLY A 273 -8.04 11.01 17.66
N ASN A 274 -7.14 11.99 17.43
CA ASN A 274 -7.28 12.97 16.35
C ASN A 274 -6.53 12.54 15.11
N TYR A 275 -7.08 12.87 13.93
CA TYR A 275 -6.36 12.66 12.68
C TYR A 275 -5.07 13.45 12.62
N VAL A 276 -4.03 12.81 12.12
CA VAL A 276 -2.77 13.48 11.79
C VAL A 276 -2.97 14.30 10.52
N HIS A 277 -2.42 15.50 10.50
CA HIS A 277 -2.43 16.38 9.34
C HIS A 277 -1.04 16.48 8.73
N SER A 278 -0.98 16.66 7.41
CA SER A 278 0.28 17.02 6.73
C SER A 278 0.79 18.38 7.19
N ALA A 279 2.03 18.70 6.86
CA ALA A 279 2.63 20.03 7.16
C ALA A 279 1.81 21.19 6.56
N ASP A 280 1.07 20.94 5.46
CA ASP A 280 0.19 21.92 4.80
C ASP A 280 -1.24 21.93 5.38
N GLY A 281 -1.49 21.20 6.48
CA GLY A 281 -2.77 21.17 7.18
C GLY A 281 -3.84 20.26 6.58
N TRP A 282 -3.52 19.43 5.57
CA TRP A 282 -4.45 18.46 5.00
C TRP A 282 -4.51 17.20 5.87
N VAL A 283 -5.71 16.62 6.00
CA VAL A 283 -5.86 15.29 6.61
C VAL A 283 -5.17 14.28 5.69
N ILE A 284 -4.23 13.52 6.23
CA ILE A 284 -3.58 12.43 5.50
C ILE A 284 -4.55 11.26 5.35
N SER A 285 -4.34 10.44 4.34
CA SER A 285 -5.13 9.23 4.12
C SER A 285 -4.57 8.07 4.92
N ALA A 286 -5.40 7.09 5.31
CA ALA A 286 -4.90 5.83 5.86
C ALA A 286 -4.20 5.00 4.76
N LEU A 287 -4.80 5.00 3.55
CA LEU A 287 -4.25 4.37 2.35
C LEU A 287 -4.42 5.32 1.16
N SER A 288 -3.37 5.48 0.35
CA SER A 288 -3.43 6.20 -0.91
C SER A 288 -2.76 5.40 -2.03
N THR A 289 -3.52 5.08 -3.09
CA THR A 289 -3.04 4.40 -4.30
C THR A 289 -3.26 5.25 -5.55
N ASP A 290 -3.34 6.59 -5.39
CA ASP A 290 -3.72 7.49 -6.47
C ASP A 290 -2.84 7.28 -7.72
N GLY A 291 -3.49 7.04 -8.87
CA GLY A 291 -2.82 6.80 -10.14
C GLY A 291 -2.04 5.48 -10.26
N ALA A 292 -2.16 4.58 -9.26
CA ALA A 292 -1.50 3.29 -9.32
C ALA A 292 -2.13 2.36 -10.37
N VAL A 293 -1.33 1.45 -10.91
CA VAL A 293 -1.76 0.37 -11.81
C VAL A 293 -1.51 -0.96 -11.11
N ILE A 294 -2.58 -1.72 -10.87
CA ILE A 294 -2.57 -3.01 -10.18
C ILE A 294 -3.18 -4.03 -11.14
N ASN A 295 -2.34 -4.89 -11.75
CA ASN A 295 -2.83 -5.83 -12.76
C ASN A 295 -3.71 -6.94 -12.17
N GLY A 296 -3.48 -7.31 -10.90
CA GLY A 296 -4.31 -8.26 -10.15
C GLY A 296 -5.48 -7.58 -9.46
N SER A 297 -5.93 -8.19 -8.36
CA SER A 297 -7.02 -7.70 -7.51
C SER A 297 -6.49 -6.85 -6.34
N VAL A 298 -7.34 -5.98 -5.84
CA VAL A 298 -7.14 -5.25 -4.57
C VAL A 298 -8.05 -5.85 -3.51
N PHE A 299 -7.46 -6.31 -2.42
CA PHE A 299 -8.19 -6.92 -1.30
C PHE A 299 -8.13 -6.01 -0.07
N LEU A 300 -9.20 -5.30 0.19
CA LEU A 300 -9.46 -4.52 1.40
C LEU A 300 -10.59 -5.21 2.18
N SER A 301 -10.38 -6.47 2.58
CA SER A 301 -11.43 -7.35 3.07
C SER A 301 -10.99 -8.14 4.33
N GLN A 302 -11.88 -8.97 4.86
CA GLN A 302 -11.57 -9.89 5.98
C GLN A 302 -10.95 -9.16 7.19
N ASN A 303 -11.69 -8.23 7.79
CA ASN A 303 -11.25 -7.39 8.91
C ASN A 303 -10.14 -6.37 8.55
N PHE A 304 -9.95 -6.03 7.27
CA PHE A 304 -9.20 -4.83 6.92
C PHE A 304 -9.79 -3.64 7.68
N THR A 305 -8.96 -2.87 8.35
CA THR A 305 -9.38 -1.70 9.12
C THR A 305 -8.60 -0.48 8.68
N ALA A 306 -9.31 0.55 8.24
CA ALA A 306 -8.74 1.87 7.95
C ALA A 306 -9.35 2.91 8.90
N ASN A 307 -8.54 3.44 9.81
CA ASN A 307 -8.90 4.58 10.64
C ASN A 307 -8.49 5.86 9.90
N GLY A 308 -9.29 6.24 8.90
CA GLY A 308 -9.06 7.37 8.00
C GLY A 308 -9.49 7.07 6.57
N LEU A 309 -9.30 8.05 5.69
CA LEU A 309 -9.69 7.97 4.29
C LEU A 309 -8.88 6.92 3.52
N VAL A 310 -9.54 6.09 2.74
CA VAL A 310 -8.95 5.24 1.71
C VAL A 310 -9.10 5.92 0.34
N ARG A 311 -7.98 6.21 -0.32
CA ARG A 311 -7.92 6.87 -1.63
C ARG A 311 -7.44 5.91 -2.70
N LEU A 312 -8.25 5.76 -3.73
CA LEU A 312 -7.97 4.97 -4.93
C LEU A 312 -8.12 5.85 -6.19
N VAL A 313 -7.85 7.16 -6.09
CA VAL A 313 -8.14 8.13 -7.16
C VAL A 313 -7.32 7.83 -8.41
N GLY A 314 -7.99 7.64 -9.55
CA GLY A 314 -7.33 7.30 -10.82
C GLY A 314 -6.62 5.93 -10.82
N THR A 315 -6.89 5.07 -9.83
CA THR A 315 -6.30 3.73 -9.75
C THR A 315 -6.91 2.82 -10.81
N HIS A 316 -6.06 2.09 -11.54
CA HIS A 316 -6.48 1.02 -12.45
C HIS A 316 -6.30 -0.35 -11.81
N ILE A 317 -7.37 -1.12 -11.70
CA ILE A 317 -7.40 -2.46 -11.09
C ILE A 317 -7.83 -3.48 -12.15
N GLY A 318 -6.92 -4.34 -12.62
CA GLY A 318 -7.18 -5.36 -13.64
C GLY A 318 -8.01 -6.56 -13.14
N GLY A 319 -8.08 -6.75 -11.83
CA GLY A 319 -8.89 -7.77 -11.16
C GLY A 319 -10.10 -7.17 -10.46
N ASN A 320 -10.39 -7.70 -9.27
CA ASN A 320 -11.46 -7.27 -8.39
C ASN A 320 -10.99 -6.19 -7.41
N LEU A 321 -11.91 -5.32 -6.98
CA LEU A 321 -11.80 -4.54 -5.75
C LEU A 321 -12.71 -5.19 -4.70
N GLU A 322 -12.13 -5.81 -3.68
CA GLU A 322 -12.86 -6.55 -2.67
C GLU A 322 -12.79 -5.86 -1.30
N CYS A 323 -13.95 -5.43 -0.82
CA CYS A 323 -14.11 -4.74 0.46
C CYS A 323 -15.02 -5.51 1.44
N ASN A 324 -15.22 -6.82 1.22
CA ASN A 324 -16.12 -7.62 2.05
C ASN A 324 -15.63 -7.77 3.49
N GLY A 325 -16.48 -7.42 4.45
CA GLY A 325 -16.13 -7.49 5.88
C GLY A 325 -15.04 -6.51 6.30
N ALA A 326 -14.86 -5.42 5.55
CA ALA A 326 -13.96 -4.34 5.90
C ALA A 326 -14.54 -3.43 6.98
N ASN A 327 -13.66 -2.65 7.61
CA ASN A 327 -14.01 -1.62 8.56
C ASN A 327 -13.39 -0.29 8.12
N PHE A 328 -14.21 0.59 7.54
CA PHE A 328 -13.81 1.92 7.09
C PHE A 328 -14.25 2.96 8.13
N ASN A 329 -13.35 3.30 9.05
CA ASN A 329 -13.59 4.26 10.11
C ASN A 329 -13.18 5.67 9.66
N SER A 330 -14.18 6.51 9.37
CA SER A 330 -13.96 7.94 9.17
C SER A 330 -14.86 8.73 10.11
N ARG A 331 -14.53 10.00 10.35
CA ARG A 331 -15.37 10.86 11.20
C ARG A 331 -16.72 11.09 10.55
N LEU A 332 -17.70 11.30 11.40
CA LEU A 332 -19.03 11.69 10.94
C LEU A 332 -18.93 12.95 10.04
N GLY A 333 -19.47 12.86 8.83
CA GLY A 333 -19.40 13.95 7.84
C GLY A 333 -18.17 13.92 6.92
N GLU A 334 -17.18 13.05 7.13
CA GLU A 334 -16.04 12.83 6.22
C GLU A 334 -16.28 11.60 5.34
N ASP A 335 -15.59 11.53 4.21
CA ASP A 335 -15.68 10.38 3.33
C ASP A 335 -14.73 9.27 3.80
N ALA A 336 -15.15 8.02 3.61
CA ALA A 336 -14.36 6.84 3.96
C ALA A 336 -13.59 6.27 2.75
N LEU A 337 -14.19 6.39 1.55
CA LEU A 337 -13.60 5.85 0.31
C LEU A 337 -13.73 6.85 -0.84
N TRP A 338 -12.61 7.17 -1.47
CA TRP A 338 -12.54 7.92 -2.72
C TRP A 338 -11.95 7.05 -3.83
N ALA A 339 -12.73 6.83 -4.88
CA ALA A 339 -12.28 6.11 -6.07
C ALA A 339 -12.61 6.90 -7.36
N ASN A 340 -12.47 8.23 -7.30
CA ASN A 340 -12.73 9.10 -8.44
C ASN A 340 -11.72 8.82 -9.56
N GLY A 341 -12.16 8.73 -10.81
CA GLY A 341 -11.31 8.46 -11.95
C GLY A 341 -10.76 7.04 -12.01
N SER A 342 -11.14 6.17 -11.08
CA SER A 342 -10.64 4.79 -11.06
C SER A 342 -11.42 3.87 -12.00
N ARG A 343 -10.76 2.75 -12.32
CA ARG A 343 -11.31 1.69 -13.15
C ARG A 343 -11.04 0.32 -12.53
N VAL A 344 -12.10 -0.48 -12.34
CA VAL A 344 -12.04 -1.87 -11.89
C VAL A 344 -12.56 -2.75 -13.03
N GLU A 345 -11.70 -3.57 -13.61
CA GLU A 345 -12.07 -4.35 -14.80
C GLU A 345 -13.07 -5.48 -14.51
N LYS A 346 -13.06 -5.99 -13.26
CA LYS A 346 -13.97 -7.05 -12.84
C LYS A 346 -14.95 -6.55 -11.78
N ASN A 347 -14.96 -7.18 -10.61
CA ASN A 347 -15.96 -6.94 -9.60
C ASN A 347 -15.53 -5.87 -8.60
N PHE A 348 -16.46 -4.99 -8.23
CA PHE A 348 -16.38 -4.22 -7.01
C PHE A 348 -17.36 -4.81 -6.00
N SER A 349 -16.82 -5.35 -4.91
CA SER A 349 -17.59 -6.00 -3.86
C SER A 349 -17.55 -5.16 -2.58
N LEU A 350 -18.71 -4.69 -2.12
CA LEU A 350 -18.90 -3.86 -0.93
C LEU A 350 -20.07 -4.40 -0.13
N ARG A 351 -19.82 -5.39 0.72
CA ARG A 351 -20.87 -6.02 1.54
C ARG A 351 -20.33 -6.55 2.87
N ASN A 352 -21.27 -6.80 3.79
CA ASN A 352 -20.94 -7.32 5.14
C ASN A 352 -19.93 -6.44 5.87
N LEU A 353 -19.97 -5.13 5.69
CA LEU A 353 -19.09 -4.23 6.42
C LEU A 353 -19.45 -4.26 7.91
N ALA A 354 -18.42 -4.08 8.76
CA ALA A 354 -18.62 -4.03 10.22
C ALA A 354 -19.56 -2.87 10.62
N HIS A 355 -19.46 -1.75 9.91
CA HIS A 355 -20.34 -0.59 10.02
C HIS A 355 -20.55 0.01 8.63
N PRO A 356 -21.72 0.64 8.37
CA PRO A 356 -21.93 1.41 7.15
C PRO A 356 -20.84 2.49 6.99
N THR A 357 -20.41 2.75 5.76
CA THR A 357 -19.45 3.81 5.49
C THR A 357 -20.03 5.19 5.78
N SER A 358 -19.24 6.15 6.20
CA SER A 358 -19.69 7.54 6.40
C SER A 358 -19.93 8.29 5.08
N GLY A 359 -19.17 7.97 4.03
CA GLY A 359 -19.32 8.53 2.69
C GLY A 359 -18.43 7.85 1.66
N ILE A 360 -18.92 7.75 0.43
CA ILE A 360 -18.21 7.13 -0.71
C ILE A 360 -18.30 8.06 -1.92
N LYS A 361 -17.13 8.31 -2.56
CA LYS A 361 -17.04 9.04 -3.84
C LYS A 361 -16.56 8.12 -4.96
N LEU A 362 -17.41 7.92 -5.96
CA LEU A 362 -17.15 7.13 -7.18
C LEU A 362 -17.35 7.99 -8.46
N SER A 363 -17.01 9.25 -8.43
CA SER A 363 -17.36 10.21 -9.48
C SER A 363 -16.13 10.84 -10.17
N PRO A 364 -15.86 10.53 -11.45
CA PRO A 364 -16.33 9.36 -12.17
C PRO A 364 -15.62 8.08 -11.74
N CYS A 365 -16.24 6.91 -11.95
CA CYS A 365 -15.61 5.60 -11.73
C CYS A 365 -16.28 4.56 -12.64
N HIS A 366 -15.51 3.59 -13.16
CA HIS A 366 -16.05 2.47 -13.92
C HIS A 366 -15.71 1.15 -13.24
N ILE A 367 -16.67 0.25 -13.13
CA ILE A 367 -16.49 -1.13 -12.66
C ILE A 367 -17.21 -2.10 -13.59
N GLY A 368 -16.71 -3.33 -13.71
CA GLY A 368 -17.43 -4.37 -14.47
C GLY A 368 -18.71 -4.78 -13.76
N GLN A 369 -18.63 -5.37 -12.58
CA GLN A 369 -19.80 -5.88 -11.86
C GLN A 369 -19.88 -5.30 -10.44
N LEU A 370 -21.08 -4.93 -10.02
CA LEU A 370 -21.36 -4.47 -8.66
C LEU A 370 -21.90 -5.63 -7.82
N ILE A 371 -21.25 -5.87 -6.68
CA ILE A 371 -21.66 -6.85 -5.67
C ILE A 371 -21.79 -6.10 -4.34
N ASP A 372 -22.98 -5.84 -3.87
CA ASP A 372 -23.22 -5.02 -2.70
C ASP A 372 -24.39 -5.54 -1.85
N ASP A 373 -24.58 -4.94 -0.69
CA ASP A 373 -25.74 -5.09 0.15
C ASP A 373 -26.31 -3.71 0.53
N LYS A 374 -27.50 -3.69 1.13
CA LYS A 374 -28.16 -2.47 1.52
C LYS A 374 -27.49 -1.77 2.70
N GLU A 375 -26.90 -2.53 3.58
CA GLU A 375 -26.34 -2.10 4.88
C GLU A 375 -24.98 -1.45 4.74
N SER A 376 -24.15 -1.87 3.77
CA SER A 376 -22.77 -1.44 3.60
C SER A 376 -22.62 0.00 3.06
N TRP A 377 -23.59 0.47 2.28
CA TRP A 377 -23.61 1.83 1.78
C TRP A 377 -23.94 2.83 2.89
N GLY A 378 -23.05 3.79 3.10
CA GLY A 378 -23.24 4.84 4.08
C GLY A 378 -24.36 5.83 3.74
N GLU A 379 -24.41 6.93 4.49
CA GLU A 379 -25.45 7.93 4.33
C GLU A 379 -25.20 8.90 3.17
N ARG A 380 -23.94 8.99 2.69
CA ARG A 380 -23.53 9.99 1.69
C ARG A 380 -22.81 9.33 0.52
N LEU A 381 -23.37 9.52 -0.68
CA LEU A 381 -22.82 8.97 -1.92
C LEU A 381 -22.58 10.08 -2.94
N VAL A 382 -21.50 9.98 -3.72
CA VAL A 382 -21.25 10.78 -4.92
C VAL A 382 -21.03 9.82 -6.07
N LEU A 383 -22.06 9.68 -6.94
CA LEU A 383 -22.11 8.67 -8.00
C LEU A 383 -22.18 9.29 -9.42
N ASP A 384 -22.05 10.61 -9.58
CA ASP A 384 -22.11 11.25 -10.90
C ASP A 384 -20.96 10.78 -11.78
N GLY A 385 -21.25 10.09 -12.89
CA GLY A 385 -20.26 9.43 -13.72
C GLY A 385 -19.86 8.02 -13.27
N PHE A 386 -20.47 7.49 -12.21
CA PHE A 386 -20.28 6.07 -11.84
C PHE A 386 -21.01 5.17 -12.83
N THR A 387 -20.28 4.20 -13.39
CA THR A 387 -20.79 3.23 -14.36
C THR A 387 -20.41 1.81 -13.96
N TYR A 388 -21.31 0.87 -14.22
CA TYR A 388 -21.15 -0.57 -14.00
C TYR A 388 -21.93 -1.32 -15.08
N ASP A 389 -21.44 -2.52 -15.45
CA ASP A 389 -22.03 -3.30 -16.53
C ASP A 389 -23.20 -4.17 -16.04
N SER A 390 -23.11 -4.68 -14.81
CA SER A 390 -24.16 -5.49 -14.20
C SER A 390 -24.14 -5.44 -12.68
N ILE A 391 -25.25 -5.86 -12.07
CA ILE A 391 -25.40 -6.12 -10.64
C ILE A 391 -25.51 -7.64 -10.51
N VAL A 392 -24.73 -8.27 -9.68
CA VAL A 392 -24.57 -9.73 -9.66
C VAL A 392 -24.64 -10.32 -8.25
N ASP A 393 -24.68 -11.63 -8.18
CA ASP A 393 -24.90 -12.45 -7.00
C ASP A 393 -26.25 -12.17 -6.35
N ASP A 394 -26.28 -12.03 -5.02
CA ASP A 394 -27.43 -11.72 -4.18
C ASP A 394 -27.62 -10.20 -3.93
N ALA A 395 -26.90 -9.38 -4.69
CA ALA A 395 -27.03 -7.93 -4.60
C ALA A 395 -28.45 -7.48 -5.02
N PRO A 396 -29.07 -6.53 -4.29
CA PRO A 396 -30.45 -6.10 -4.56
C PRO A 396 -30.61 -5.58 -5.99
N THR A 397 -31.61 -6.06 -6.71
CA THR A 397 -32.01 -5.55 -8.05
C THR A 397 -33.39 -4.89 -8.06
N ASP A 398 -34.11 -4.96 -6.94
CA ASP A 398 -35.41 -4.34 -6.81
C ASP A 398 -35.35 -2.80 -6.81
N ALA A 399 -36.33 -2.17 -7.47
CA ALA A 399 -36.34 -0.73 -7.65
C ALA A 399 -36.41 0.05 -6.34
N ASP A 400 -37.10 -0.45 -5.31
CA ASP A 400 -37.32 0.30 -4.07
C ASP A 400 -36.03 0.42 -3.28
N THR A 401 -35.26 -0.68 -3.15
CA THR A 401 -33.90 -0.68 -2.53
C THR A 401 -32.94 0.20 -3.31
N ARG A 402 -32.92 0.08 -4.64
CA ARG A 402 -32.02 0.86 -5.49
C ARG A 402 -32.35 2.35 -5.54
N LEU A 403 -33.59 2.73 -5.47
CA LEU A 403 -33.99 4.14 -5.36
C LEU A 403 -33.57 4.74 -4.02
N ALA A 404 -33.76 4.00 -2.91
CA ALA A 404 -33.26 4.43 -1.60
C ALA A 404 -31.71 4.59 -1.59
N TRP A 405 -30.99 3.74 -2.31
CA TRP A 405 -29.54 3.87 -2.52
C TRP A 405 -29.20 5.16 -3.30
N LEU A 406 -29.88 5.43 -4.41
CA LEU A 406 -29.65 6.65 -5.20
C LEU A 406 -30.01 7.93 -4.43
N ASP A 407 -31.02 7.88 -3.56
CA ASP A 407 -31.48 9.03 -2.77
C ASP A 407 -30.43 9.47 -1.70
N LYS A 408 -29.47 8.60 -1.34
CA LYS A 408 -28.33 8.97 -0.48
C LYS A 408 -27.41 10.02 -1.10
N GLN A 409 -27.48 10.26 -2.42
CA GLN A 409 -26.76 11.33 -3.11
C GLN A 409 -27.34 12.73 -2.83
N LEU A 410 -28.57 12.79 -2.38
CA LEU A 410 -29.31 14.04 -2.15
C LEU A 410 -29.05 14.63 -0.74
N GLN A 411 -28.28 13.94 0.10
CA GLN A 411 -27.93 14.43 1.42
C GLN A 411 -26.92 15.60 1.29
N PRO A 412 -27.14 16.70 2.04
CA PRO A 412 -26.23 17.84 1.99
C PRO A 412 -24.82 17.43 2.45
N HIS A 413 -23.82 17.74 1.66
CA HIS A 413 -22.42 17.58 2.08
C HIS A 413 -22.10 18.58 3.18
N ALA A 414 -21.52 18.15 4.29
CA ALA A 414 -21.05 19.04 5.34
C ALA A 414 -20.08 20.08 4.76
N GLY A 415 -20.42 21.37 4.83
CA GLY A 415 -19.56 22.46 4.39
C GLY A 415 -19.86 23.08 3.02
N LEU A 416 -20.79 22.54 2.23
CA LEU A 416 -21.27 23.18 1.00
C LEU A 416 -22.70 23.70 1.21
N ASN A 417 -22.93 24.99 1.02
CA ASN A 417 -24.25 25.60 0.98
C ASN A 417 -25.01 25.09 -0.26
N SER A 418 -25.46 23.84 -0.23
CA SER A 418 -26.27 23.25 -1.30
C SER A 418 -27.70 23.74 -1.18
N SER A 419 -28.03 24.82 -1.87
CA SER A 419 -29.40 25.03 -2.36
C SER A 419 -29.79 23.80 -3.18
N GLY A 420 -30.92 23.14 -2.93
CA GLY A 420 -31.39 21.86 -3.49
C GLY A 420 -31.31 21.61 -5.01
N ALA A 421 -30.28 22.13 -5.66
CA ALA A 421 -30.14 22.21 -7.11
C ALA A 421 -29.14 21.19 -7.69
N ASP A 422 -28.58 20.27 -6.90
CA ASP A 422 -27.48 19.39 -7.37
C ASP A 422 -27.92 17.97 -7.73
N PHE A 423 -29.19 17.79 -8.13
CA PHE A 423 -29.63 16.53 -8.70
C PHE A 423 -28.81 16.19 -9.97
N LYS A 424 -28.10 15.07 -9.93
CA LYS A 424 -27.30 14.54 -11.04
C LYS A 424 -28.08 13.43 -11.76
N PRO A 425 -28.53 13.63 -13.01
CA PRO A 425 -29.38 12.68 -13.74
C PRO A 425 -28.72 11.34 -14.07
N GLN A 426 -27.36 11.33 -14.24
CA GLN A 426 -26.63 10.19 -14.79
C GLN A 426 -26.80 8.89 -13.97
N PRO A 427 -26.70 8.86 -12.63
CA PRO A 427 -26.81 7.61 -11.87
C PRO A 427 -28.17 6.89 -12.01
N TRP A 428 -29.25 7.64 -12.11
CA TRP A 428 -30.61 7.06 -12.36
C TRP A 428 -30.70 6.45 -13.75
N LYS A 429 -30.16 7.12 -14.76
CA LYS A 429 -30.11 6.58 -16.13
C LYS A 429 -29.22 5.34 -16.21
N GLN A 430 -28.09 5.34 -15.54
CA GLN A 430 -27.21 4.18 -15.46
C GLN A 430 -27.92 2.97 -14.84
N LEU A 431 -28.59 3.16 -13.69
CA LEU A 431 -29.33 2.08 -13.04
C LEU A 431 -30.44 1.54 -13.91
N SER A 432 -31.30 2.44 -14.48
CA SER A 432 -32.40 2.01 -15.35
C SER A 432 -31.89 1.22 -16.56
N LYS A 433 -30.78 1.66 -17.19
CA LYS A 433 -30.16 0.97 -18.30
C LYS A 433 -29.70 -0.45 -17.90
N VAL A 434 -28.95 -0.58 -16.80
CA VAL A 434 -28.40 -1.87 -16.33
C VAL A 434 -29.53 -2.84 -15.98
N LEU A 435 -30.55 -2.39 -15.22
CA LEU A 435 -31.72 -3.23 -14.90
C LEU A 435 -32.45 -3.69 -16.16
N GLN A 436 -32.59 -2.83 -17.18
CA GLN A 436 -33.18 -3.18 -18.46
C GLN A 436 -32.39 -4.26 -19.19
N GLU A 437 -31.05 -4.10 -19.26
CA GLU A 437 -30.12 -5.05 -19.91
C GLU A 437 -30.07 -6.40 -19.19
N MET A 438 -30.26 -6.40 -17.87
CA MET A 438 -30.34 -7.60 -17.03
C MET A 438 -31.74 -8.29 -17.11
N GLY A 439 -32.73 -7.69 -17.80
CA GLY A 439 -34.10 -8.23 -17.92
C GLY A 439 -35.04 -7.85 -16.79
N HIS A 440 -34.63 -7.04 -15.81
CA HIS A 440 -35.51 -6.50 -14.74
C HIS A 440 -36.33 -5.31 -15.23
N THR A 441 -37.14 -5.52 -16.29
CA THR A 441 -37.86 -4.46 -17.02
C THR A 441 -38.83 -3.68 -16.18
N GLU A 442 -39.52 -4.32 -15.22
CA GLU A 442 -40.45 -3.67 -14.34
C GLU A 442 -39.75 -2.73 -13.35
N ASP A 443 -38.61 -3.14 -12.79
CA ASP A 443 -37.85 -2.33 -11.88
C ASP A 443 -37.15 -1.19 -12.62
N ALA A 444 -36.60 -1.43 -13.82
CA ALA A 444 -36.07 -0.40 -14.71
C ALA A 444 -37.12 0.69 -15.00
N ARG A 445 -38.40 0.26 -15.25
CA ARG A 445 -39.51 1.16 -15.48
C ARG A 445 -39.85 2.01 -14.24
N LYS A 446 -39.85 1.41 -13.04
CA LYS A 446 -40.07 2.14 -11.78
C LYS A 446 -38.96 3.19 -11.56
N VAL A 447 -37.71 2.82 -11.79
CA VAL A 447 -36.58 3.74 -11.71
C VAL A 447 -36.73 4.89 -12.70
N SER A 448 -37.13 4.61 -13.94
CA SER A 448 -37.35 5.65 -14.95
C SER A 448 -38.45 6.63 -14.57
N ILE A 449 -39.56 6.15 -13.98
CA ILE A 449 -40.63 7.01 -13.47
C ILE A 449 -40.12 7.87 -12.30
N ALA A 450 -39.36 7.29 -11.38
CA ALA A 450 -38.76 8.01 -10.26
C ALA A 450 -37.80 9.09 -10.75
N PHE A 451 -37.00 8.79 -11.78
CA PHE A 451 -36.08 9.74 -12.41
C PHE A 451 -36.85 10.98 -12.94
N GLU A 452 -37.95 10.79 -13.70
CA GLU A 452 -38.76 11.90 -14.22
C GLU A 452 -39.36 12.74 -13.09
N ASN A 453 -39.79 12.10 -12.00
CA ASN A 453 -40.29 12.81 -10.83
C ASN A 453 -39.18 13.67 -10.19
N ARG A 454 -37.95 13.12 -10.03
CA ARG A 454 -36.80 13.87 -9.48
C ARG A 454 -36.39 15.05 -10.38
N LEU A 455 -36.41 14.89 -11.72
CA LEU A 455 -36.19 16.00 -12.66
C LEU A 455 -37.17 17.14 -12.46
N ARG A 456 -38.46 16.80 -12.24
CA ARG A 456 -39.50 17.79 -11.96
C ARG A 456 -39.25 18.51 -10.64
N ASP A 457 -38.98 17.76 -9.58
CA ASP A 457 -38.78 18.26 -8.23
C ASP A 457 -37.52 19.16 -8.15
N ALA A 458 -36.45 18.81 -8.90
CA ALA A 458 -35.23 19.60 -9.06
C ALA A 458 -35.42 20.83 -9.98
N ASN A 459 -36.60 21.06 -10.53
CA ASN A 459 -36.89 22.16 -11.47
C ASN A 459 -36.02 22.19 -12.73
N LEU A 460 -35.50 21.06 -13.19
CA LEU A 460 -34.62 20.95 -14.35
C LEU A 460 -35.39 20.92 -15.69
N ILE A 461 -36.73 20.74 -15.67
CA ILE A 461 -37.53 20.66 -16.86
C ILE A 461 -37.66 22.02 -17.54
N GLY A 462 -37.25 22.07 -18.81
CA GLY A 462 -37.33 23.28 -19.65
C GLY A 462 -36.34 24.39 -19.27
N ASN A 463 -35.30 24.11 -18.48
CA ASN A 463 -34.32 25.13 -18.03
C ASN A 463 -33.56 25.83 -19.15
N THR A 464 -33.43 25.21 -20.32
CA THR A 464 -32.77 25.79 -21.52
C THR A 464 -33.64 26.72 -22.33
N HIS A 465 -34.95 26.88 -21.95
CA HIS A 465 -35.92 27.66 -22.70
C HIS A 465 -36.34 28.95 -21.97
N SER A 466 -36.94 29.89 -22.72
CA SER A 466 -37.50 31.12 -22.15
C SER A 466 -38.53 30.85 -21.05
N SER A 467 -38.79 31.81 -20.19
CA SER A 467 -39.66 31.65 -19.01
C SER A 467 -41.11 31.22 -19.37
N ILE A 468 -41.64 31.63 -20.54
CA ILE A 468 -42.97 31.24 -21.02
C ILE A 468 -42.92 29.79 -21.49
N ASN A 469 -41.98 29.42 -22.33
CA ASN A 469 -41.83 28.05 -22.81
C ASN A 469 -41.56 27.07 -21.67
N ARG A 470 -40.82 27.45 -20.64
CA ARG A 470 -40.61 26.64 -19.45
C ARG A 470 -41.91 26.22 -18.76
N ARG A 471 -42.91 27.13 -18.67
CA ARG A 471 -44.24 26.82 -18.11
C ARG A 471 -44.98 25.76 -18.95
N PHE A 472 -44.95 25.91 -20.26
CA PHE A 472 -45.57 24.92 -21.17
C PHE A 472 -44.89 23.55 -21.07
N TYR A 473 -43.57 23.48 -21.04
CA TYR A 473 -42.87 22.22 -20.85
C TYR A 473 -43.22 21.54 -19.50
N ARG A 474 -43.34 22.31 -18.43
CA ARG A 474 -43.73 21.79 -17.12
C ARG A 474 -45.16 21.28 -17.08
N ILE A 475 -46.09 21.99 -17.70
CA ILE A 475 -47.48 21.55 -17.83
C ILE A 475 -47.55 20.28 -18.69
N GLY A 476 -46.86 20.25 -19.84
CA GLY A 476 -46.81 19.08 -20.70
C GLY A 476 -46.20 17.84 -19.96
N HIS A 477 -45.14 18.05 -19.23
CA HIS A 477 -44.53 17.00 -18.44
C HIS A 477 -45.46 16.48 -17.32
N TRP A 478 -46.20 17.37 -16.65
CA TRP A 478 -47.19 16.97 -15.66
C TRP A 478 -48.36 16.20 -16.30
N LEU A 479 -48.83 16.64 -17.46
CA LEU A 479 -49.88 15.92 -18.23
C LEU A 479 -49.43 14.53 -18.64
N LEU A 480 -48.17 14.37 -19.12
CA LEU A 480 -47.60 13.08 -19.45
C LEU A 480 -47.53 12.16 -18.22
N TRP A 481 -47.16 12.70 -17.06
CA TRP A 481 -47.21 11.95 -15.80
C TRP A 481 -48.63 11.49 -15.46
N ALA A 482 -49.59 12.39 -15.49
CA ALA A 482 -50.96 12.10 -15.11
C ALA A 482 -51.63 11.09 -16.03
N LEU A 483 -51.46 11.26 -17.35
CA LEU A 483 -52.15 10.45 -18.36
C LEU A 483 -51.50 9.10 -18.61
N THR A 484 -50.19 9.04 -18.67
CA THR A 484 -49.48 7.85 -19.14
C THR A 484 -48.32 7.40 -18.21
N GLY A 485 -48.08 8.11 -17.08
CA GLY A 485 -46.91 7.87 -16.25
C GLY A 485 -45.63 8.03 -17.07
N TYR A 486 -45.48 9.14 -17.80
CA TYR A 486 -44.38 9.45 -18.73
C TYR A 486 -44.23 8.46 -19.89
N GLY A 487 -45.32 7.83 -20.35
CA GLY A 487 -45.30 6.80 -21.38
C GLY A 487 -45.03 5.38 -20.87
N TYR A 488 -44.63 5.23 -19.62
CA TYR A 488 -44.33 3.92 -19.02
C TYR A 488 -45.55 3.14 -18.53
N ARG A 489 -46.75 3.77 -18.47
CA ARG A 489 -48.00 3.15 -18.05
C ARG A 489 -49.16 3.52 -19.02
N PRO A 490 -49.09 3.08 -20.30
CA PRO A 490 -50.04 3.52 -21.32
C PRO A 490 -51.51 3.10 -21.02
N LEU A 491 -51.72 2.00 -20.29
CA LEU A 491 -53.03 1.54 -19.90
C LEU A 491 -53.80 2.52 -18.98
N ARG A 492 -53.09 3.48 -18.33
CA ARG A 492 -53.76 4.56 -17.59
C ARG A 492 -54.67 5.42 -18.47
N LEU A 493 -54.35 5.57 -19.74
CA LEU A 493 -55.22 6.28 -20.70
C LEU A 493 -56.60 5.64 -20.81
N LEU A 494 -56.67 4.31 -20.82
CA LEU A 494 -57.94 3.58 -20.86
C LEU A 494 -58.79 3.88 -19.61
N VAL A 495 -58.13 3.96 -18.44
CA VAL A 495 -58.84 4.32 -17.19
C VAL A 495 -59.39 5.75 -17.27
N TRP A 496 -58.60 6.71 -17.77
CA TRP A 496 -59.03 8.08 -17.96
C TRP A 496 -60.17 8.18 -18.98
N MET A 497 -60.07 7.46 -20.10
CA MET A 497 -61.14 7.39 -21.10
C MET A 497 -62.45 6.81 -20.51
N PHE A 498 -62.32 5.75 -19.71
CA PHE A 498 -63.47 5.14 -19.02
C PHE A 498 -64.08 6.09 -17.98
N CYS A 499 -63.27 6.78 -17.18
CA CYS A 499 -63.79 7.78 -16.23
C CYS A 499 -64.50 8.96 -16.94
N MET A 500 -63.93 9.42 -18.08
CA MET A 500 -64.57 10.47 -18.86
C MET A 500 -65.97 9.99 -19.48
N TRP A 501 -65.95 8.73 -19.93
CA TRP A 501 -67.24 8.14 -20.47
C TRP A 501 -68.29 7.97 -19.39
N LEU A 502 -67.92 7.66 -18.15
CA LEU A 502 -68.84 7.58 -17.01
C LEU A 502 -69.37 8.96 -16.54
N ALA A 503 -68.57 10.02 -16.81
CA ALA A 503 -68.96 11.39 -16.41
C ALA A 503 -69.78 12.14 -17.46
N MET A 504 -69.93 11.57 -18.66
CA MET A 504 -70.84 12.02 -19.72
C MET A 504 -72.20 11.30 -19.63
#